data_1960ec040e1e4a8d554379565d9ab3a0
#
_entry.id   1960ec040e1e4a8d554379565d9ab3a0
#
_cell.length_a   1.000
_cell.length_b   1.000
_cell.length_c   1.000
_cell.angle_alpha   90.00
_cell.angle_beta   90.00
_cell.angle_gamma   90.00
#
_symmetry.space_group_name_H-M   'P 1'
#
loop_
_entity.id
_entity.type
_entity.pdbx_description
1 polymer ?
#
loop_
_entity_poly.entity_id
_entity_poly.type
_entity_poly.pdbx_seq_one_letter_code
_entity_poly.pdbx_strand_id
1 'polypeptide(L)'
;MIEKMKNDLDFIKTANKAVDMYHGKKDELIPILMKINQEIGFIPKEAMEEISSRMHIPQSQIISVASFYHMFFTKQTGRHVIKFCKSAPCHVAGSREVLNALTNKLELEPGETSSDGKWTLTTTSCLGVCSVGPVMMVDEDIYGNITPNQIPDILAKYE
;
A
#
# COMPACT_ATOMS: atom_id res chain seq x y z
N MET A 1 -25.33 4.39 4.76
CA MET A 1 -25.21 4.06 6.21
C MET A 1 -25.09 2.56 6.44
N ILE A 2 -25.96 1.72 5.90
CA ILE A 2 -25.97 0.25 6.08
C ILE A 2 -24.70 -0.41 5.50
N GLU A 3 -24.24 0.03 4.34
CA GLU A 3 -23.04 -0.51 3.65
C GLU A 3 -21.74 -0.21 4.41
N LYS A 4 -21.62 0.98 5.01
CA LYS A 4 -20.49 1.34 5.88
C LYS A 4 -20.45 0.47 7.13
N MET A 5 -21.58 0.26 7.79
CA MET A 5 -21.67 -0.62 8.98
C MET A 5 -21.34 -2.08 8.66
N LYS A 6 -21.63 -2.56 7.45
CA LYS A 6 -21.28 -3.91 7.00
C LYS A 6 -19.78 -4.04 6.78
N ASN A 7 -19.15 -3.05 6.16
CA ASN A 7 -17.70 -3.01 5.98
C ASN A 7 -16.97 -2.94 7.34
N ASP A 8 -17.44 -2.09 8.26
CA ASP A 8 -16.84 -1.95 9.59
C ASP A 8 -16.88 -3.27 10.38
N LEU A 9 -17.99 -4.02 10.29
CA LEU A 9 -18.12 -5.34 10.90
C LEU A 9 -17.18 -6.39 10.29
N ASP A 10 -16.95 -6.32 8.98
CA ASP A 10 -16.03 -7.24 8.30
C ASP A 10 -14.57 -6.91 8.64
N PHE A 11 -14.23 -5.63 8.82
CA PHE A 11 -12.90 -5.22 9.28
C PHE A 11 -12.60 -5.72 10.70
N ILE A 12 -13.58 -5.61 11.61
CA ILE A 12 -13.48 -6.13 12.97
C ILE A 12 -13.32 -7.66 12.98
N LYS A 13 -14.08 -8.39 12.14
CA LYS A 13 -13.94 -9.85 12.02
C LYS A 13 -12.56 -10.26 11.53
N THR A 14 -12.03 -9.56 10.52
CA THR A 14 -10.68 -9.81 9.99
C THR A 14 -9.63 -9.56 11.05
N ALA A 15 -9.75 -8.46 11.81
CA ALA A 15 -8.85 -8.14 12.91
C ALA A 15 -8.90 -9.23 14.00
N ASN A 16 -10.09 -9.67 14.40
CA ASN A 16 -10.27 -10.74 15.38
C ASN A 16 -9.62 -12.04 14.94
N LYS A 17 -9.87 -12.46 13.71
CA LYS A 17 -9.26 -13.65 13.11
C LYS A 17 -7.73 -13.58 13.08
N ALA A 18 -7.17 -12.41 12.73
CA ALA A 18 -5.73 -12.19 12.73
C ALA A 18 -5.14 -12.27 14.16
N VAL A 19 -5.77 -11.63 15.14
CA VAL A 19 -5.34 -11.70 16.54
C VAL A 19 -5.41 -13.13 17.09
N ASP A 20 -6.47 -13.90 16.78
CA ASP A 20 -6.60 -15.29 17.21
C ASP A 20 -5.52 -16.19 16.59
N MET A 21 -5.20 -15.97 15.31
CA MET A 21 -4.16 -16.73 14.60
C MET A 21 -2.78 -16.59 15.24
N TYR A 22 -2.46 -15.41 15.77
CA TYR A 22 -1.17 -15.10 16.39
C TYR A 22 -1.23 -15.03 17.92
N HIS A 23 -2.28 -15.59 18.54
CA HIS A 23 -2.46 -15.71 19.99
C HIS A 23 -2.46 -14.38 20.77
N GLY A 24 -2.61 -13.25 20.11
CA GLY A 24 -2.74 -11.92 20.74
C GLY A 24 -1.54 -11.46 21.57
N LYS A 25 -0.34 -11.98 21.33
CA LYS A 25 0.88 -11.56 22.02
C LYS A 25 1.35 -10.21 21.47
N LYS A 26 1.90 -9.34 22.35
CA LYS A 26 2.40 -8.01 21.95
C LYS A 26 3.49 -8.07 20.87
N ASP A 27 4.34 -9.09 20.91
CA ASP A 27 5.41 -9.32 19.95
C ASP A 27 4.91 -9.69 18.55
N GLU A 28 3.64 -10.08 18.44
CA GLU A 28 3.00 -10.50 17.18
C GLU A 28 2.24 -9.37 16.47
N LEU A 29 2.39 -8.11 16.93
CA LEU A 29 1.67 -6.98 16.33
C LEU A 29 1.95 -6.83 14.84
N ILE A 30 3.22 -6.94 14.41
CA ILE A 30 3.59 -6.79 12.98
C ILE A 30 2.98 -7.90 12.12
N PRO A 31 3.10 -9.20 12.45
CA PRO A 31 2.41 -10.27 11.75
C PRO A 31 0.88 -10.08 11.66
N ILE A 32 0.24 -9.60 12.73
CA ILE A 32 -1.20 -9.32 12.75
C ILE A 32 -1.54 -8.21 11.76
N LEU A 33 -0.79 -7.09 11.78
CA LEU A 33 -0.99 -5.99 10.85
C LEU A 33 -0.72 -6.41 9.39
N MET A 34 0.29 -7.25 9.15
CA MET A 34 0.55 -7.82 7.82
C MET A 34 -0.63 -8.64 7.32
N LYS A 35 -1.20 -9.49 8.17
CA LYS A 35 -2.34 -10.32 7.80
C LYS A 35 -3.57 -9.48 7.43
N ILE A 36 -3.86 -8.44 8.20
CA ILE A 36 -4.97 -7.51 7.94
C ILE A 36 -4.71 -6.76 6.63
N ASN A 37 -3.50 -6.23 6.44
CA ASN A 37 -3.14 -5.50 5.21
C ASN A 37 -3.23 -6.39 3.96
N GLN A 38 -2.89 -7.68 4.06
CA GLN A 38 -3.03 -8.65 2.97
C GLN A 38 -4.49 -8.98 2.63
N GLU A 39 -5.37 -9.10 3.64
CA GLU A 39 -6.78 -9.47 3.43
C GLU A 39 -7.66 -8.28 3.00
N ILE A 40 -7.36 -7.07 3.49
CA ILE A 40 -8.18 -5.86 3.28
C ILE A 40 -7.53 -4.90 2.26
N GLY A 41 -6.19 -4.94 2.10
CA GLY A 41 -5.41 -4.00 1.29
C GLY A 41 -4.91 -2.79 2.07
N PHE A 42 -5.46 -2.52 3.26
CA PHE A 42 -5.05 -1.45 4.17
C PHE A 42 -5.43 -1.82 5.61
N ILE A 43 -5.00 -1.03 6.58
CA ILE A 43 -5.32 -1.23 7.99
C ILE A 43 -6.36 -0.18 8.41
N PRO A 44 -7.67 -0.54 8.49
CA PRO A 44 -8.73 0.37 8.88
C PRO A 44 -8.61 0.79 10.35
N LYS A 45 -9.18 1.95 10.68
CA LYS A 45 -9.19 2.47 12.05
C LYS A 45 -9.91 1.51 13.00
N GLU A 46 -11.02 0.94 12.55
CA GLU A 46 -11.86 -0.02 13.29
C GLU A 46 -11.07 -1.28 13.65
N ALA A 47 -10.22 -1.77 12.74
CA ALA A 47 -9.32 -2.88 13.01
C ALA A 47 -8.23 -2.52 14.03
N MET A 48 -7.68 -1.31 13.99
CA MET A 48 -6.69 -0.84 14.98
C MET A 48 -7.31 -0.71 16.37
N GLU A 49 -8.56 -0.25 16.48
CA GLU A 49 -9.30 -0.16 17.73
C GLU A 49 -9.54 -1.55 18.34
N GLU A 50 -9.94 -2.51 17.52
CA GLU A 50 -10.15 -3.90 17.96
C GLU A 50 -8.85 -4.55 18.43
N ILE A 51 -7.75 -4.40 17.67
CA ILE A 51 -6.42 -4.89 18.08
C ILE A 51 -6.00 -4.27 19.42
N SER A 52 -6.19 -2.96 19.58
CA SER A 52 -5.86 -2.23 20.82
C SER A 52 -6.59 -2.84 22.02
N SER A 53 -7.88 -3.09 21.87
CA SER A 53 -8.71 -3.66 22.90
C SER A 53 -8.27 -5.08 23.30
N ARG A 54 -8.03 -5.94 22.31
CA ARG A 54 -7.75 -7.36 22.53
C ARG A 54 -6.32 -7.64 23.00
N MET A 55 -5.36 -6.89 22.45
CA MET A 55 -3.95 -7.07 22.80
C MET A 55 -3.51 -6.21 24.00
N HIS A 56 -4.38 -5.35 24.52
CA HIS A 56 -4.05 -4.38 25.59
C HIS A 56 -2.82 -3.51 25.23
N ILE A 57 -2.75 -3.06 23.97
CA ILE A 57 -1.72 -2.16 23.43
C ILE A 57 -2.38 -0.80 23.16
N PRO A 58 -1.76 0.32 23.56
CA PRO A 58 -2.28 1.64 23.22
C PRO A 58 -2.45 1.83 21.70
N GLN A 59 -3.56 2.38 21.26
CA GLN A 59 -3.82 2.64 19.85
C GLN A 59 -2.73 3.48 19.19
N SER A 60 -2.15 4.43 19.93
CA SER A 60 -1.01 5.24 19.46
C SER A 60 0.21 4.41 19.07
N GLN A 61 0.47 3.31 19.79
CA GLN A 61 1.56 2.39 19.45
C GLN A 61 1.25 1.63 18.15
N ILE A 62 0.02 1.19 17.96
CA ILE A 62 -0.41 0.49 16.74
C ILE A 62 -0.29 1.44 15.53
N ILE A 63 -0.77 2.68 15.67
CA ILE A 63 -0.65 3.71 14.63
C ILE A 63 0.82 4.01 14.32
N SER A 64 1.68 4.11 15.33
CA SER A 64 3.12 4.33 15.13
C SER A 64 3.77 3.21 14.34
N VAL A 65 3.46 1.96 14.65
CA VAL A 65 3.96 0.79 13.89
C VAL A 65 3.40 0.80 12.46
N ALA A 66 2.09 0.97 12.29
CA ALA A 66 1.45 0.97 10.97
C ALA A 66 1.95 2.11 10.07
N SER A 67 2.30 3.28 10.62
CA SER A 67 2.82 4.41 9.85
C SER A 67 4.32 4.33 9.60
N PHE A 68 5.08 3.63 10.44
CA PHE A 68 6.53 3.45 10.28
C PHE A 68 6.88 2.53 9.11
N TYR A 69 6.16 1.44 8.95
CA TYR A 69 6.45 0.45 7.90
C TYR A 69 5.74 0.82 6.59
N HIS A 70 6.50 1.19 5.56
CA HIS A 70 5.99 1.57 4.23
C HIS A 70 5.20 0.47 3.48
N MET A 71 5.22 -0.76 4.00
CA MET A 71 4.43 -1.86 3.47
C MET A 71 2.96 -1.80 3.88
N PHE A 72 2.64 -1.03 4.92
CA PHE A 72 1.29 -0.87 5.43
C PHE A 72 0.63 0.38 4.86
N PHE A 73 -0.62 0.24 4.45
CA PHE A 73 -1.48 1.35 4.09
C PHE A 73 -2.47 1.59 5.23
N THR A 74 -2.59 2.84 5.68
CA THR A 74 -3.55 3.25 6.71
C THR A 74 -4.79 3.92 6.12
N LYS A 75 -4.84 4.05 4.81
CA LYS A 75 -5.96 4.56 4.03
C LYS A 75 -6.32 3.52 2.96
N GLN A 76 -7.57 3.51 2.57
CA GLN A 76 -8.04 2.65 1.49
C GLN A 76 -7.22 2.89 0.23
N THR A 77 -6.68 1.82 -0.33
CA THR A 77 -5.98 1.82 -1.61
C THR A 77 -6.94 1.54 -2.76
N GLY A 78 -6.53 1.88 -3.96
CA GLY A 78 -7.20 1.42 -5.17
C GLY A 78 -6.99 -0.08 -5.39
N ARG A 79 -7.65 -0.60 -6.42
CA ARG A 79 -7.52 -2.01 -6.84
C ARG A 79 -6.08 -2.37 -7.19
N HIS A 80 -5.37 -1.44 -7.82
CA HIS A 80 -3.97 -1.58 -8.21
C HIS A 80 -3.11 -0.54 -7.52
N VAL A 81 -1.96 -0.98 -6.98
CA VAL A 81 -1.02 -0.13 -6.25
C VAL A 81 0.28 -0.03 -7.05
N ILE A 82 0.60 1.18 -7.48
CA ILE A 82 1.85 1.49 -8.15
C ILE A 82 2.86 1.96 -7.11
N LYS A 83 3.99 1.26 -6.99
CA LYS A 83 5.14 1.65 -6.17
C LYS A 83 6.27 2.12 -7.08
N PHE A 84 6.50 3.42 -7.14
CA PHE A 84 7.52 4.01 -7.99
C PHE A 84 8.83 4.24 -7.24
N CYS A 85 9.94 3.73 -7.78
CA CYS A 85 11.26 3.88 -7.16
C CYS A 85 11.83 5.27 -7.40
N LYS A 86 12.11 6.02 -6.31
CA LYS A 86 12.78 7.33 -6.36
C LYS A 86 14.19 7.36 -5.78
N SER A 87 14.83 6.20 -5.65
CA SER A 87 16.23 6.06 -5.21
C SER A 87 17.20 6.75 -6.17
N ALA A 88 18.35 7.17 -5.65
CA ALA A 88 19.36 7.86 -6.43
C ALA A 88 19.77 7.14 -7.73
N PRO A 89 20.01 5.81 -7.77
CA PRO A 89 20.31 5.13 -9.04
C PRO A 89 19.19 5.26 -10.10
N CYS A 90 17.93 5.07 -9.68
CA CYS A 90 16.80 5.25 -10.59
C CYS A 90 16.62 6.71 -11.02
N HIS A 91 16.90 7.66 -10.11
CA HIS A 91 16.84 9.08 -10.41
C HIS A 91 17.86 9.48 -11.50
N VAL A 92 19.10 9.02 -11.39
CA VAL A 92 20.14 9.23 -12.40
C VAL A 92 19.79 8.57 -13.73
N ALA A 93 19.10 7.42 -13.70
CA ALA A 93 18.62 6.71 -14.88
C ALA A 93 17.39 7.36 -15.56
N GLY A 94 16.87 8.51 -15.10
CA GLY A 94 15.77 9.22 -15.72
C GLY A 94 14.39 8.96 -15.12
N SER A 95 14.32 8.53 -13.84
CA SER A 95 13.02 8.24 -13.21
C SER A 95 12.10 9.46 -13.08
N ARG A 96 12.66 10.68 -13.12
CA ARG A 96 11.87 11.91 -13.00
C ARG A 96 10.88 12.10 -14.16
N GLU A 97 11.36 11.89 -15.38
CA GLU A 97 10.56 12.01 -16.60
C GLU A 97 9.46 10.92 -16.63
N VAL A 98 9.80 9.72 -16.19
CA VAL A 98 8.85 8.60 -16.10
C VAL A 98 7.78 8.88 -15.05
N LEU A 99 8.17 9.38 -13.87
CA LEU A 99 7.21 9.74 -12.82
C LEU A 99 6.28 10.85 -13.30
N ASN A 100 6.79 11.88 -13.95
CA ASN A 100 5.97 12.96 -14.50
C ASN A 100 4.97 12.44 -15.55
N ALA A 101 5.38 11.51 -16.42
CA ALA A 101 4.48 10.89 -17.38
C ALA A 101 3.38 10.06 -16.68
N LEU A 102 3.74 9.37 -15.60
CA LEU A 102 2.83 8.57 -14.81
C LEU A 102 1.80 9.43 -14.06
N THR A 103 2.26 10.50 -13.37
CA THR A 103 1.36 11.43 -12.65
C THR A 103 0.42 12.15 -13.62
N ASN A 104 0.90 12.59 -14.77
CA ASN A 104 0.07 13.22 -15.80
C ASN A 104 -0.96 12.23 -16.38
N LYS A 105 -0.59 10.98 -16.60
CA LYS A 105 -1.50 9.98 -17.19
C LYS A 105 -2.60 9.55 -16.22
N LEU A 106 -2.29 9.45 -14.94
CA LEU A 106 -3.22 9.03 -13.90
C LEU A 106 -3.96 10.21 -13.25
N GLU A 107 -3.47 11.44 -13.46
CA GLU A 107 -3.92 12.64 -12.75
C GLU A 107 -3.84 12.48 -11.22
N LEU A 108 -2.77 11.81 -10.75
CA LEU A 108 -2.52 11.50 -9.34
C LEU A 108 -1.14 12.00 -8.91
N GLU A 109 -1.08 12.58 -7.72
CA GLU A 109 0.17 12.82 -7.02
C GLU A 109 0.59 11.58 -6.19
N PRO A 110 1.89 11.42 -5.92
CA PRO A 110 2.37 10.34 -5.05
C PRO A 110 1.72 10.38 -3.66
N GLY A 111 1.05 9.31 -3.27
CA GLY A 111 0.28 9.16 -2.04
C GLY A 111 -1.23 9.23 -2.24
N GLU A 112 -1.69 9.45 -3.46
CA GLU A 112 -3.11 9.57 -3.79
C GLU A 112 -3.69 8.30 -4.41
N THR A 113 -4.99 8.18 -4.28
CA THR A 113 -5.81 7.12 -4.92
C THR A 113 -6.79 7.79 -5.88
N SER A 114 -6.95 7.23 -7.07
CA SER A 114 -7.88 7.73 -8.08
C SER A 114 -9.34 7.69 -7.59
N SER A 115 -10.13 8.65 -8.05
CA SER A 115 -11.54 8.81 -7.64
C SER A 115 -12.42 7.61 -8.00
N ASP A 116 -12.04 6.84 -9.02
CA ASP A 116 -12.69 5.60 -9.44
C ASP A 116 -12.28 4.39 -8.58
N GLY A 117 -11.33 4.58 -7.64
CA GLY A 117 -10.80 3.50 -6.79
C GLY A 117 -9.96 2.48 -7.54
N LYS A 118 -9.48 2.77 -8.74
CA LYS A 118 -8.70 1.84 -9.54
C LYS A 118 -7.22 1.88 -9.20
N TRP A 119 -6.63 3.06 -9.10
CA TRP A 119 -5.19 3.24 -8.94
C TRP A 119 -4.82 3.93 -7.63
N THR A 120 -3.77 3.45 -6.99
CA THR A 120 -3.03 4.18 -5.95
C THR A 120 -1.60 4.36 -6.41
N LEU A 121 -1.13 5.61 -6.49
CA LEU A 121 0.26 5.91 -6.78
C LEU A 121 1.03 6.17 -5.49
N THR A 122 2.09 5.41 -5.26
CA THR A 122 2.99 5.64 -4.12
C THR A 122 4.45 5.60 -4.57
N THR A 123 5.33 6.17 -3.76
CA THR A 123 6.77 6.11 -4.00
C THR A 123 7.47 5.26 -2.96
N THR A 124 8.52 4.57 -3.39
CA THR A 124 9.36 3.77 -2.50
C THR A 124 10.83 4.19 -2.60
N SER A 125 11.59 3.96 -1.55
CA SER A 125 13.01 4.29 -1.52
C SER A 125 13.82 3.43 -2.49
N CYS A 126 13.64 2.11 -2.48
CA CYS A 126 14.33 1.19 -3.40
C CYS A 126 13.57 -0.12 -3.53
N LEU A 127 13.43 -0.62 -4.77
CA LEU A 127 12.85 -1.93 -5.08
C LEU A 127 13.93 -3.04 -5.18
N GLY A 128 15.22 -2.70 -5.03
CA GLY A 128 16.30 -3.67 -5.01
C GLY A 128 16.86 -4.06 -6.39
N VAL A 129 16.28 -3.59 -7.49
CA VAL A 129 16.64 -3.98 -8.87
C VAL A 129 17.27 -2.80 -9.64
N CYS A 130 18.23 -2.12 -9.05
CA CYS A 130 18.82 -0.88 -9.58
C CYS A 130 19.48 -1.03 -10.96
N SER A 131 19.91 -2.23 -11.34
CA SER A 131 20.56 -2.51 -12.65
C SER A 131 19.62 -2.30 -13.84
N VAL A 132 18.32 -2.28 -13.62
CA VAL A 132 17.29 -2.07 -14.64
C VAL A 132 16.46 -0.80 -14.38
N GLY A 133 17.08 0.19 -13.73
CA GLY A 133 16.41 1.49 -13.50
C GLY A 133 16.14 2.27 -14.82
N PRO A 134 15.11 3.10 -14.89
CA PRO A 134 14.06 3.37 -13.88
C PRO A 134 13.11 2.18 -13.64
N VAL A 135 12.63 2.04 -12.38
CA VAL A 135 11.82 0.89 -11.98
C VAL A 135 10.53 1.35 -11.30
N MET A 136 9.43 0.71 -11.64
CA MET A 136 8.20 0.72 -10.85
C MET A 136 7.66 -0.69 -10.67
N MET A 137 6.82 -0.87 -9.67
CA MET A 137 6.07 -2.11 -9.44
C MET A 137 4.59 -1.78 -9.47
N VAL A 138 3.80 -2.59 -10.17
CA VAL A 138 2.34 -2.55 -10.15
C VAL A 138 1.88 -3.83 -9.51
N ASP A 139 1.26 -3.72 -8.34
CA ASP A 139 0.95 -4.85 -7.46
C ASP A 139 2.20 -5.69 -7.16
N GLU A 140 2.39 -6.83 -7.82
CA GLU A 140 3.56 -7.72 -7.70
C GLU A 140 4.44 -7.70 -8.96
N ASP A 141 3.99 -7.09 -10.06
CA ASP A 141 4.71 -7.04 -11.32
C ASP A 141 5.75 -5.93 -11.35
N ILE A 142 7.01 -6.28 -11.61
CA ILE A 142 8.14 -5.34 -11.67
C ILE A 142 8.42 -4.96 -13.13
N TYR A 143 8.45 -3.64 -13.39
CA TYR A 143 8.79 -3.04 -14.67
C TYR A 143 10.11 -2.29 -14.54
N GLY A 144 11.11 -2.68 -15.33
CA GLY A 144 12.42 -2.03 -15.39
C GLY A 144 12.71 -1.41 -16.76
N ASN A 145 13.75 -0.55 -16.80
CA ASN A 145 14.13 0.21 -18.01
C ASN A 145 12.95 0.98 -18.62
N ILE A 146 12.09 1.53 -17.75
CA ILE A 146 10.85 2.17 -18.17
C ILE A 146 11.15 3.51 -18.83
N THR A 147 10.45 3.77 -19.94
CA THR A 147 10.43 5.07 -20.60
C THR A 147 9.03 5.70 -20.46
N PRO A 148 8.93 7.06 -20.56
CA PRO A 148 7.62 7.74 -20.49
C PRO A 148 6.58 7.20 -21.49
N ASN A 149 7.02 6.80 -22.68
CA ASN A 149 6.15 6.30 -23.75
C ASN A 149 5.53 4.93 -23.46
N GLN A 150 6.13 4.14 -22.56
CA GLN A 150 5.63 2.82 -22.19
C GLN A 150 4.54 2.85 -21.11
N ILE A 151 4.37 3.98 -20.43
CA ILE A 151 3.40 4.12 -19.33
C ILE A 151 1.98 3.73 -19.76
N PRO A 152 1.42 4.25 -20.88
CA PRO A 152 0.07 3.87 -21.31
C PRO A 152 -0.08 2.37 -21.54
N ASP A 153 0.90 1.74 -22.19
CA ASP A 153 0.86 0.30 -22.51
C ASP A 153 0.97 -0.59 -21.27
N ILE A 154 1.72 -0.14 -20.26
CA ILE A 154 1.82 -0.86 -18.99
C ILE A 154 0.50 -0.76 -18.23
N LEU A 155 -0.08 0.42 -18.13
CA LEU A 155 -1.35 0.63 -17.41
C LEU A 155 -2.52 -0.12 -18.09
N ALA A 156 -2.52 -0.23 -19.41
CA ALA A 156 -3.55 -0.95 -20.17
C ALA A 156 -3.62 -2.45 -19.86
N LYS A 157 -2.55 -3.04 -19.30
CA LYS A 157 -2.55 -4.47 -18.91
C LYS A 157 -3.43 -4.77 -17.70
N TYR A 158 -3.80 -3.73 -16.93
CA TYR A 158 -4.58 -3.83 -15.70
C TYR A 158 -6.01 -3.26 -15.86
N GLU A 159 -6.49 -3.13 -17.08
CA GLU A 159 -7.85 -2.69 -17.41
C GLU A 159 -8.91 -3.78 -17.24
#